data_095df69925c80a5b1ab0b4aef96de056
#
_entry.id   095df69925c80a5b1ab0b4aef96de056
#
_cell.length_a   1.000
_cell.length_b   1.000
_cell.length_c   1.000
_cell.angle_alpha   90.00
_cell.angle_beta   90.00
_cell.angle_gamma   90.00
#
_symmetry.space_group_name_H-M   'P 1'
#
loop_
_entity.id
_entity.type
_entity.pdbx_description
1 polymer ?
#
loop_
_entity_poly.entity_id
_entity_poly.type
_entity_poly.pdbx_seq_one_letter_code
_entity_poly.pdbx_strand_id
1 'polypeptide(L)'
;DIMKRANSIFRGCITLALKDYRPILNQQIKQRKEESKKRESETFIIQPSYSYTEDYEALEINKCILDKLYLRKQYNGKENETKFYNYLEQQESIEWWYKNGDQGKDYLSIKYFKSQEKTEDSFYPDWIIKFKDGTIGVFDTKAGITATSNETVDKAKALHERIDYLNSFNRSEIRYVGGIVVMEGEQWFYNDSIGYSYMNGKLSEDWKSMKTLFLK
;
A
#
# COMPACT_ATOMS: atom_id res chain seq x y z
N ASP A 1 22.25 -36.64 33.72
CA ASP A 1 22.58 -35.54 32.81
C ASP A 1 21.72 -34.29 33.12
N ILE A 2 22.26 -33.47 34.04
CA ILE A 2 21.58 -32.30 34.63
C ILE A 2 21.23 -31.27 33.53
N MET A 3 22.09 -31.03 32.56
CA MET A 3 21.89 -30.04 31.50
C MET A 3 20.74 -30.38 30.56
N LYS A 4 20.60 -31.65 30.18
CA LYS A 4 19.47 -32.10 29.36
C LYS A 4 18.14 -31.94 30.09
N ARG A 5 18.11 -32.26 31.38
CA ARG A 5 16.93 -32.12 32.20
C ARG A 5 16.54 -30.65 32.42
N ALA A 6 17.51 -29.76 32.66
CA ALA A 6 17.31 -28.32 32.77
C ALA A 6 16.76 -27.72 31.45
N ASN A 7 17.33 -28.08 30.33
CA ASN A 7 16.85 -27.63 29.02
C ASN A 7 15.43 -28.13 28.69
N SER A 8 15.07 -29.34 29.08
CA SER A 8 13.71 -29.88 28.91
C SER A 8 12.69 -29.10 29.75
N ILE A 9 13.02 -28.82 31.02
CA ILE A 9 12.14 -28.03 31.91
C ILE A 9 11.99 -26.61 31.37
N PHE A 10 13.08 -25.97 30.97
CA PHE A 10 13.05 -24.59 30.40
C PHE A 10 12.19 -24.49 29.15
N ARG A 11 12.35 -25.44 28.21
CA ARG A 11 11.49 -25.51 27.01
C ARG A 11 10.02 -25.73 27.37
N GLY A 12 9.73 -26.57 28.36
CA GLY A 12 8.38 -26.80 28.86
C GLY A 12 7.74 -25.50 29.40
N CYS A 13 8.48 -24.76 30.23
CA CYS A 13 8.02 -23.48 30.76
C CYS A 13 7.75 -22.44 29.66
N ILE A 14 8.63 -22.33 28.66
CA ILE A 14 8.42 -21.44 27.53
C ILE A 14 7.17 -21.85 26.73
N THR A 15 6.98 -23.14 26.47
CA THR A 15 5.82 -23.64 25.73
C THR A 15 4.52 -23.32 26.47
N LEU A 16 4.47 -23.51 27.78
CA LEU A 16 3.32 -23.17 28.62
C LEU A 16 3.06 -21.65 28.61
N ALA A 17 4.10 -20.84 28.84
CA ALA A 17 3.98 -19.38 28.83
C ALA A 17 3.44 -18.88 27.46
N LEU A 18 3.95 -19.42 26.35
CA LEU A 18 3.45 -19.07 25.01
C LEU A 18 2.01 -19.52 24.78
N LYS A 19 1.59 -20.67 25.33
CA LYS A 19 0.22 -21.15 25.22
C LYS A 19 -0.75 -20.21 25.93
N ASP A 20 -0.41 -19.72 27.09
CA ASP A 20 -1.26 -18.83 27.88
C ASP A 20 -1.22 -17.38 27.33
N TYR A 21 -0.08 -16.96 26.84
CA TYR A 21 0.10 -15.59 26.31
C TYR A 21 -0.51 -15.39 24.91
N ARG A 22 -0.51 -16.40 24.04
CA ARG A 22 -1.05 -16.31 22.67
C ARG A 22 -2.51 -15.82 22.61
N PRO A 23 -3.45 -16.33 23.40
CA PRO A 23 -4.83 -15.82 23.39
C PRO A 23 -4.91 -14.34 23.77
N ILE A 24 -4.14 -13.92 24.79
CA ILE A 24 -4.08 -12.53 25.25
C ILE A 24 -3.52 -11.64 24.15
N LEU A 25 -2.43 -12.04 23.52
CA LEU A 25 -1.82 -11.32 22.42
C LEU A 25 -2.78 -11.19 21.23
N ASN A 26 -3.45 -12.27 20.86
CA ASN A 26 -4.44 -12.27 19.77
C ASN A 26 -5.63 -11.34 20.08
N GLN A 27 -6.07 -11.30 21.32
CA GLN A 27 -7.13 -10.39 21.75
C GLN A 27 -6.65 -8.93 21.69
N GLN A 28 -5.44 -8.64 22.15
CA GLN A 28 -4.85 -7.30 22.07
C GLN A 28 -4.66 -6.85 20.60
N ILE A 29 -4.19 -7.75 19.74
CA ILE A 29 -4.07 -7.48 18.28
C ILE A 29 -5.44 -7.16 17.69
N LYS A 30 -6.47 -7.94 18.05
CA LYS A 30 -7.84 -7.69 17.57
C LYS A 30 -8.36 -6.34 18.05
N GLN A 31 -8.19 -6.01 19.32
CA GLN A 31 -8.58 -4.71 19.89
C GLN A 31 -7.84 -3.55 19.21
N ARG A 32 -6.52 -3.67 19.03
CA ARG A 32 -5.72 -2.66 18.33
C ARG A 32 -6.15 -2.49 16.87
N LYS A 33 -6.50 -3.57 16.17
CA LYS A 33 -7.05 -3.50 14.81
C LYS A 33 -8.38 -2.73 14.78
N GLU A 34 -9.28 -2.97 15.73
CA GLU A 34 -10.55 -2.23 15.81
C GLU A 34 -10.34 -0.74 16.17
N GLU A 35 -9.41 -0.45 17.07
CA GLU A 35 -9.03 0.92 17.43
C GLU A 35 -8.32 1.64 16.28
N SER A 36 -7.45 0.94 15.56
CA SER A 36 -6.77 1.43 14.36
C SER A 36 -7.77 1.77 13.26
N LYS A 37 -8.73 0.87 12.98
CA LYS A 37 -9.82 1.15 12.05
C LYS A 37 -10.63 2.39 12.43
N LYS A 38 -10.85 2.65 13.72
CA LYS A 38 -11.51 3.89 14.19
C LYS A 38 -10.65 5.14 13.97
N ARG A 39 -9.32 5.05 14.16
CA ARG A 39 -8.38 6.16 13.95
C ARG A 39 -8.13 6.43 12.47
N GLU A 40 -8.17 5.40 11.64
CA GLU A 40 -8.05 5.51 10.18
C GLU A 40 -9.24 6.18 9.51
N SER A 41 -10.28 6.55 10.26
CA SER A 41 -11.35 7.42 9.78
C SER A 41 -10.91 8.89 9.64
N GLU A 42 -9.68 9.22 10.07
CA GLU A 42 -9.10 10.56 9.90
C GLU A 42 -8.90 10.83 8.40
N THR A 43 -9.40 11.96 7.97
CA THR A 43 -9.29 12.44 6.59
C THR A 43 -7.83 12.72 6.28
N PHE A 44 -7.26 12.04 5.27
CA PHE A 44 -5.94 12.41 4.77
C PHE A 44 -6.04 13.76 4.06
N ILE A 45 -5.15 14.67 4.42
CA ILE A 45 -5.08 16.02 3.83
C ILE A 45 -3.71 16.18 3.20
N ILE A 46 -3.67 16.44 1.90
CA ILE A 46 -2.45 16.81 1.20
C ILE A 46 -2.00 18.17 1.75
N GLN A 47 -0.78 18.25 2.23
CA GLN A 47 -0.25 19.47 2.83
C GLN A 47 -0.15 20.58 1.78
N PRO A 48 -0.37 21.85 2.17
CA PRO A 48 -0.29 22.99 1.24
C PRO A 48 1.13 23.23 0.73
N SER A 49 2.15 22.73 1.40
CA SER A 49 3.54 22.81 1.01
C SER A 49 4.38 21.67 1.57
N TYR A 50 5.40 21.29 0.81
CA TYR A 50 6.42 20.33 1.22
C TYR A 50 7.80 20.92 1.01
N SER A 51 8.77 20.54 1.85
CA SER A 51 10.17 20.91 1.71
C SER A 51 10.99 19.72 1.26
N TYR A 52 11.79 19.90 0.23
CA TYR A 52 12.67 18.87 -0.33
C TYR A 52 14.12 19.31 -0.24
N THR A 53 15.02 18.35 -0.05
CA THR A 53 16.47 18.59 -0.04
C THR A 53 17.02 18.58 -1.46
N GLU A 54 18.30 18.92 -1.59
CA GLU A 54 19.03 18.86 -2.87
C GLU A 54 19.16 17.46 -3.47
N ASP A 55 18.83 16.41 -2.70
CA ASP A 55 18.77 15.03 -3.21
C ASP A 55 17.59 14.78 -4.16
N TYR A 56 16.66 15.72 -4.21
CA TYR A 56 15.49 15.66 -5.08
C TYR A 56 15.68 16.53 -6.31
N GLU A 57 15.06 16.12 -7.39
CA GLU A 57 14.90 16.91 -8.61
C GLU A 57 13.44 17.28 -8.80
N ALA A 58 13.19 18.51 -9.22
CA ALA A 58 11.86 19.00 -9.55
C ALA A 58 11.57 18.76 -11.02
N LEU A 59 10.43 18.14 -11.30
CA LEU A 59 9.93 17.90 -12.65
C LEU A 59 8.63 18.69 -12.86
N GLU A 60 8.55 19.40 -13.97
CA GLU A 60 7.32 20.08 -14.38
C GLU A 60 6.40 19.07 -15.09
N ILE A 61 5.21 18.90 -14.54
CA ILE A 61 4.19 17.99 -15.03
C ILE A 61 2.81 18.64 -14.91
N ASN A 62 1.86 18.18 -15.75
CA ASN A 62 0.60 18.92 -15.91
C ASN A 62 -0.49 18.50 -14.94
N LYS A 63 -0.52 17.22 -14.52
CA LYS A 63 -1.62 16.67 -13.71
C LYS A 63 -1.24 16.35 -12.27
N CYS A 64 -0.01 16.60 -11.85
CA CYS A 64 0.34 16.51 -10.44
C CYS A 64 -0.41 17.60 -9.67
N ILE A 65 -1.01 17.26 -8.53
CA ILE A 65 -1.70 18.25 -7.69
C ILE A 65 -0.73 19.30 -7.09
N LEU A 66 0.54 18.95 -6.97
CA LEU A 66 1.61 19.90 -6.62
C LEU A 66 2.09 20.59 -7.90
N ASP A 67 2.52 21.84 -7.78
CA ASP A 67 3.08 22.62 -8.91
C ASP A 67 4.23 21.91 -9.62
N LYS A 68 4.98 21.09 -8.88
CA LYS A 68 6.10 20.28 -9.37
C LYS A 68 6.13 18.92 -8.71
N LEU A 69 6.51 17.91 -9.47
CA LEU A 69 6.85 16.60 -8.90
C LEU A 69 8.30 16.62 -8.40
N TYR A 70 8.51 16.20 -7.16
CA TYR A 70 9.84 16.04 -6.60
C TYR A 70 10.16 14.55 -6.45
N LEU A 71 11.14 14.09 -7.21
CA LEU A 71 11.65 12.71 -7.14
C LEU A 71 13.10 12.71 -6.66
N ARG A 72 13.48 11.72 -5.86
CA ARG A 72 14.89 11.48 -5.57
C ARG A 72 15.68 11.28 -6.84
N LYS A 73 16.89 11.87 -6.90
CA LYS A 73 17.76 11.75 -8.08
C LYS A 73 18.16 10.31 -8.37
N GLN A 74 18.38 9.52 -7.31
CA GLN A 74 18.75 8.10 -7.42
C GLN A 74 18.05 7.26 -6.33
N TYR A 75 17.30 6.24 -6.71
CA TYR A 75 16.74 5.22 -5.85
C TYR A 75 16.27 4.00 -6.66
N ASN A 76 16.13 2.86 -5.98
CA ASN A 76 15.60 1.65 -6.58
C ASN A 76 14.10 1.84 -6.91
N GLY A 77 13.72 1.53 -8.15
CA GLY A 77 12.32 1.71 -8.59
C GLY A 77 12.03 3.00 -9.32
N LYS A 78 12.97 3.97 -9.38
CA LYS A 78 12.78 5.25 -10.09
C LYS A 78 12.29 5.07 -11.53
N GLU A 79 12.85 4.12 -12.26
CA GLU A 79 12.44 3.86 -13.66
C GLU A 79 10.98 3.42 -13.75
N ASN A 80 10.54 2.53 -12.86
CA ASN A 80 9.17 2.03 -12.82
C ASN A 80 8.18 3.17 -12.47
N GLU A 81 8.50 3.97 -11.46
CA GLU A 81 7.68 5.13 -11.08
C GLU A 81 7.65 6.19 -12.19
N THR A 82 8.79 6.44 -12.87
CA THR A 82 8.86 7.35 -14.02
C THR A 82 7.96 6.89 -15.15
N LYS A 83 7.95 5.61 -15.49
CA LYS A 83 7.05 5.05 -16.49
C LYS A 83 5.59 5.20 -16.07
N PHE A 84 5.30 5.02 -14.78
CA PHE A 84 3.92 5.10 -14.30
C PHE A 84 3.37 6.53 -14.32
N TYR A 85 4.08 7.53 -13.80
CA TYR A 85 3.56 8.90 -13.87
C TYR A 85 3.44 9.40 -15.32
N ASN A 86 4.37 9.04 -16.22
CA ASN A 86 4.24 9.36 -17.64
C ASN A 86 2.98 8.72 -18.25
N TYR A 87 2.63 7.51 -17.84
CA TYR A 87 1.39 6.86 -18.22
C TYR A 87 0.16 7.63 -17.68
N LEU A 88 0.19 8.07 -16.41
CA LEU A 88 -0.90 8.85 -15.83
C LEU A 88 -1.10 10.21 -16.52
N GLU A 89 -0.03 10.89 -16.90
CA GLU A 89 -0.07 12.16 -17.63
C GLU A 89 -0.82 12.07 -18.96
N GLN A 90 -0.81 10.90 -19.61
CA GLN A 90 -1.46 10.66 -20.90
C GLN A 90 -2.96 10.35 -20.77
N GLN A 91 -3.48 10.08 -19.56
CA GLN A 91 -4.88 9.67 -19.37
C GLN A 91 -5.81 10.87 -19.24
N GLU A 92 -6.68 11.08 -20.21
CA GLU A 92 -7.61 12.24 -20.21
C GLU A 92 -8.63 12.20 -19.07
N SER A 93 -9.01 11.02 -18.58
CA SER A 93 -9.97 10.85 -17.49
C SER A 93 -9.41 11.18 -16.09
N ILE A 94 -8.10 11.42 -15.97
CA ILE A 94 -7.49 11.87 -14.72
C ILE A 94 -7.65 13.39 -14.61
N GLU A 95 -8.20 13.83 -13.46
CA GLU A 95 -8.26 15.23 -13.05
C GLU A 95 -6.91 15.68 -12.49
N TRP A 96 -6.41 14.94 -11.50
CA TRP A 96 -5.07 15.11 -10.92
C TRP A 96 -4.57 13.82 -10.29
N TRP A 97 -3.28 13.76 -10.05
CA TRP A 97 -2.64 12.72 -9.26
C TRP A 97 -1.60 13.29 -8.29
N TYR A 98 -1.30 12.52 -7.27
CA TYR A 98 -0.35 12.86 -6.22
C TYR A 98 0.60 11.69 -5.99
N LYS A 99 1.92 11.95 -6.04
CA LYS A 99 2.93 11.00 -5.59
C LYS A 99 3.05 11.11 -4.08
N ASN A 100 2.66 10.09 -3.38
CA ASN A 100 2.76 10.03 -1.94
C ASN A 100 4.22 9.84 -1.50
N GLY A 101 4.56 10.27 -0.28
CA GLY A 101 5.88 10.01 0.30
C GLY A 101 5.98 8.61 0.88
N ASP A 102 7.19 8.22 1.20
CA ASP A 102 7.55 6.87 1.67
C ASP A 102 7.64 6.75 3.20
N GLN A 103 7.58 7.86 3.94
CA GLN A 103 7.64 7.88 5.40
C GLN A 103 7.14 9.22 5.98
N GLY A 104 6.73 9.17 7.26
CA GLY A 104 6.34 10.37 8.01
C GLY A 104 4.82 10.53 8.14
N LYS A 105 4.41 11.44 9.02
CA LYS A 105 3.00 11.65 9.40
C LYS A 105 2.21 12.49 8.39
N ASP A 106 2.90 13.16 7.48
CA ASP A 106 2.31 14.08 6.50
C ASP A 106 1.92 13.37 5.19
N TYR A 107 2.07 12.06 5.15
CA TYR A 107 1.75 11.22 4.00
C TYR A 107 0.70 10.17 4.33
N LEU A 108 -0.08 9.78 3.33
CA LEU A 108 -1.05 8.70 3.48
C LEU A 108 -0.34 7.40 3.84
N SER A 109 -0.69 6.83 4.98
CA SER A 109 -0.19 5.53 5.39
C SER A 109 -1.34 4.58 5.69
N ILE A 110 -1.11 3.30 5.44
CA ILE A 110 -2.03 2.21 5.74
C ILE A 110 -1.31 1.23 6.66
N LYS A 111 -1.91 0.93 7.80
CA LYS A 111 -1.38 -0.08 8.70
C LYS A 111 -1.64 -1.47 8.15
N TYR A 112 -0.63 -2.31 8.22
CA TYR A 112 -0.71 -3.70 7.80
C TYR A 112 0.00 -4.62 8.78
N PHE A 113 -0.37 -5.90 8.77
CA PHE A 113 0.24 -6.91 9.61
C PHE A 113 1.21 -7.75 8.78
N LYS A 114 2.50 -7.67 9.12
CA LYS A 114 3.55 -8.51 8.53
C LYS A 114 3.37 -9.95 9.00
N SER A 115 2.87 -10.81 8.15
CA SER A 115 2.53 -12.20 8.50
C SER A 115 3.74 -13.02 8.92
N GLN A 116 4.90 -12.78 8.33
CA GLN A 116 6.15 -13.49 8.66
C GLN A 116 6.75 -13.03 9.99
N GLU A 117 6.83 -11.73 10.21
CA GLU A 117 7.42 -11.13 11.43
C GLU A 117 6.43 -11.08 12.60
N LYS A 118 5.12 -11.25 12.34
CA LYS A 118 4.02 -11.14 13.31
C LYS A 118 3.97 -9.78 14.01
N THR A 119 4.31 -8.73 13.30
CA THR A 119 4.33 -7.34 13.76
C THR A 119 3.42 -6.47 12.93
N GLU A 120 2.94 -5.37 13.50
CA GLU A 120 2.27 -4.31 12.76
C GLU A 120 3.30 -3.34 12.20
N ASP A 121 3.04 -2.84 10.99
CA ASP A 121 3.83 -1.83 10.34
C ASP A 121 2.92 -0.91 9.52
N SER A 122 3.47 0.15 8.97
CA SER A 122 2.76 1.07 8.09
C SER A 122 3.40 1.08 6.71
N PHE A 123 2.59 0.99 5.66
CA PHE A 123 3.09 1.25 4.33
C PHE A 123 2.43 2.50 3.75
N TYR A 124 3.10 3.09 2.79
CA TYR A 124 2.72 4.32 2.14
C TYR A 124 2.45 3.99 0.68
N PRO A 125 1.17 3.90 0.25
CA PRO A 125 0.86 3.70 -1.17
C PRO A 125 1.46 4.80 -2.02
N ASP A 126 2.02 4.46 -3.16
CA ASP A 126 2.78 5.40 -3.99
C ASP A 126 1.93 6.53 -4.57
N TRP A 127 0.67 6.25 -4.94
CA TRP A 127 -0.14 7.11 -5.80
C TRP A 127 -1.55 7.30 -5.28
N ILE A 128 -2.00 8.56 -5.27
CA ILE A 128 -3.39 8.94 -5.10
C ILE A 128 -3.82 9.61 -6.40
N ILE A 129 -4.92 9.14 -7.00
CA ILE A 129 -5.38 9.58 -8.31
C ILE A 129 -6.83 10.04 -8.18
N LYS A 130 -7.13 11.26 -8.60
CA LYS A 130 -8.49 11.77 -8.76
C LYS A 130 -8.92 11.63 -10.21
N PHE A 131 -10.01 10.91 -10.42
CA PHE A 131 -10.63 10.79 -11.73
C PHE A 131 -11.70 11.89 -11.91
N LYS A 132 -11.96 12.28 -13.15
CA LYS A 132 -12.96 13.32 -13.48
C LYS A 132 -14.39 12.92 -13.11
N ASP A 133 -14.68 11.61 -13.01
CA ASP A 133 -15.97 11.09 -12.55
C ASP A 133 -16.15 11.15 -11.02
N GLY A 134 -15.19 11.71 -10.31
CA GLY A 134 -15.20 11.81 -8.85
C GLY A 134 -14.55 10.63 -8.12
N THR A 135 -14.21 9.54 -8.81
CA THR A 135 -13.52 8.38 -8.20
C THR A 135 -12.14 8.78 -7.65
N ILE A 136 -11.76 8.20 -6.53
CA ILE A 136 -10.42 8.31 -5.94
C ILE A 136 -9.72 6.97 -6.05
N GLY A 137 -8.56 6.96 -6.70
CA GLY A 137 -7.68 5.80 -6.79
C GLY A 137 -6.53 5.86 -5.78
N VAL A 138 -6.22 4.73 -5.12
CA VAL A 138 -5.04 4.57 -4.26
C VAL A 138 -4.26 3.36 -4.73
N PHE A 139 -3.07 3.59 -5.26
CA PHE A 139 -2.27 2.55 -5.91
C PHE A 139 -0.84 2.51 -5.38
N ASP A 140 -0.25 1.32 -5.44
CA ASP A 140 1.12 1.07 -5.05
C ASP A 140 1.83 0.29 -6.15
N THR A 141 2.88 0.88 -6.74
CA THR A 141 3.61 0.28 -7.87
C THR A 141 4.66 -0.71 -7.40
N LYS A 142 4.68 -1.88 -8.00
CA LYS A 142 5.65 -2.92 -7.70
C LYS A 142 6.27 -3.49 -8.98
N ALA A 143 7.49 -4.00 -8.87
CA ALA A 143 8.19 -4.61 -9.99
C ALA A 143 9.08 -5.77 -9.52
N GLY A 144 9.27 -6.77 -10.37
CA GLY A 144 10.19 -7.88 -10.13
C GLY A 144 9.97 -8.57 -8.78
N ILE A 145 11.04 -8.74 -8.01
CA ILE A 145 11.03 -9.43 -6.71
C ILE A 145 10.11 -8.76 -5.69
N THR A 146 9.97 -7.45 -5.74
CA THR A 146 9.08 -6.74 -4.80
C THR A 146 7.62 -7.09 -5.03
N ALA A 147 7.20 -7.33 -6.28
CA ALA A 147 5.85 -7.74 -6.60
C ALA A 147 5.52 -9.17 -6.12
N THR A 148 6.52 -10.06 -6.01
CA THR A 148 6.33 -11.46 -5.57
C THR A 148 6.52 -11.66 -4.06
N SER A 149 6.88 -10.61 -3.31
CA SER A 149 7.21 -10.73 -1.89
C SER A 149 5.98 -10.96 -1.03
N ASN A 150 6.15 -11.72 0.07
CA ASN A 150 5.09 -11.92 1.07
C ASN A 150 4.65 -10.59 1.70
N GLU A 151 5.57 -9.64 1.83
CA GLU A 151 5.25 -8.31 2.34
C GLU A 151 4.27 -7.58 1.42
N THR A 152 4.42 -7.73 0.08
CA THR A 152 3.46 -7.16 -0.87
C THR A 152 2.10 -7.83 -0.79
N VAL A 153 2.05 -9.13 -0.51
CA VAL A 153 0.76 -9.82 -0.23
C VAL A 153 0.06 -9.20 0.97
N ASP A 154 0.79 -8.97 2.06
CA ASP A 154 0.24 -8.36 3.28
C ASP A 154 -0.22 -6.90 3.04
N LYS A 155 0.54 -6.11 2.28
CA LYS A 155 0.20 -4.74 1.86
C LYS A 155 -1.03 -4.71 0.94
N ALA A 156 -1.09 -5.59 -0.05
CA ALA A 156 -2.23 -5.70 -0.96
C ALA A 156 -3.53 -5.98 -0.21
N LYS A 157 -3.48 -6.92 0.74
CA LYS A 157 -4.61 -7.23 1.60
C LYS A 157 -5.07 -6.03 2.43
N ALA A 158 -4.14 -5.31 3.06
CA ALA A 158 -4.47 -4.14 3.87
C ALA A 158 -5.05 -3.01 3.02
N LEU A 159 -4.53 -2.79 1.81
CA LEU A 159 -5.05 -1.81 0.86
C LEU A 159 -6.47 -2.16 0.42
N HIS A 160 -6.73 -3.43 0.07
CA HIS A 160 -8.06 -3.91 -0.27
C HIS A 160 -9.05 -3.69 0.89
N GLU A 161 -8.70 -4.13 2.11
CA GLU A 161 -9.52 -3.92 3.31
C GLU A 161 -9.81 -2.43 3.57
N ARG A 162 -8.84 -1.55 3.31
CA ARG A 162 -8.99 -0.10 3.44
C ARG A 162 -9.95 0.48 2.40
N ILE A 163 -9.84 0.09 1.14
CA ILE A 163 -10.74 0.51 0.06
C ILE A 163 -12.17 0.06 0.34
N ASP A 164 -12.36 -1.18 0.75
CA ASP A 164 -13.68 -1.71 1.10
C ASP A 164 -14.29 -0.97 2.29
N TYR A 165 -13.48 -0.67 3.31
CA TYR A 165 -13.91 0.13 4.45
C TYR A 165 -14.39 1.52 3.99
N LEU A 166 -13.60 2.23 3.19
CA LEU A 166 -13.95 3.55 2.69
C LEU A 166 -15.25 3.53 1.88
N ASN A 167 -15.44 2.55 1.02
CA ASN A 167 -16.64 2.39 0.23
C ASN A 167 -17.88 2.03 1.09
N SER A 168 -17.70 1.23 2.16
CA SER A 168 -18.80 0.79 3.02
C SER A 168 -19.33 1.90 3.96
N PHE A 169 -18.47 2.84 4.39
CA PHE A 169 -18.84 3.94 5.28
C PHE A 169 -19.13 5.25 4.55
N ASN A 170 -18.94 5.25 3.26
CA ASN A 170 -19.05 6.46 2.47
C ASN A 170 -20.52 6.90 2.32
N ARG A 171 -20.93 7.93 3.05
CA ARG A 171 -22.18 8.65 2.87
C ARG A 171 -22.13 9.65 1.70
N SER A 172 -20.94 9.90 1.17
CA SER A 172 -20.72 10.73 0.00
C SER A 172 -20.70 9.84 -1.24
N GLU A 173 -21.02 10.39 -2.40
CA GLU A 173 -21.02 9.69 -3.69
C GLU A 173 -19.61 9.36 -4.22
N ILE A 174 -18.56 9.51 -3.39
CA ILE A 174 -17.17 9.24 -3.78
C ILE A 174 -16.94 7.73 -3.79
N ARG A 175 -16.53 7.21 -4.92
CA ARG A 175 -16.07 5.84 -5.06
C ARG A 175 -14.56 5.75 -4.87
N TYR A 176 -14.11 4.76 -4.12
CA TYR A 176 -12.68 4.46 -3.96
C TYR A 176 -12.33 3.20 -4.73
N VAL A 177 -11.19 3.22 -5.41
CA VAL A 177 -10.59 2.08 -6.10
C VAL A 177 -9.11 2.01 -5.75
N GLY A 178 -8.48 0.87 -5.86
CA GLY A 178 -7.04 0.81 -5.59
C GLY A 178 -6.51 -0.60 -5.63
N GLY A 179 -5.20 -0.72 -5.51
CA GLY A 179 -4.54 -2.02 -5.50
C GLY A 179 -3.05 -1.91 -5.82
N ILE A 180 -2.42 -3.06 -5.94
CA ILE A 180 -1.03 -3.16 -6.38
C ILE A 180 -0.99 -3.08 -7.90
N VAL A 181 -0.07 -2.27 -8.42
CA VAL A 181 0.11 -2.05 -9.86
C VAL A 181 1.43 -2.64 -10.33
N VAL A 182 1.40 -3.34 -11.44
CA VAL A 182 2.59 -3.87 -12.12
C VAL A 182 2.55 -3.53 -13.60
N MET A 183 3.72 -3.51 -14.21
CA MET A 183 3.85 -3.40 -15.66
C MET A 183 4.26 -4.77 -16.22
N GLU A 184 3.45 -5.30 -17.14
CA GLU A 184 3.76 -6.49 -17.92
C GLU A 184 3.78 -6.17 -19.39
N GLY A 185 4.92 -6.44 -20.01
CA GLY A 185 5.20 -5.90 -21.34
C GLY A 185 5.21 -4.36 -21.32
N GLU A 186 4.36 -3.76 -22.12
CA GLU A 186 4.18 -2.30 -22.19
C GLU A 186 2.83 -1.85 -21.61
N GLN A 187 2.19 -2.69 -20.81
CA GLN A 187 0.86 -2.42 -20.27
C GLN A 187 0.85 -2.45 -18.75
N TRP A 188 0.02 -1.58 -18.17
CA TRP A 188 -0.18 -1.49 -16.73
C TRP A 188 -1.41 -2.29 -16.31
N PHE A 189 -1.24 -3.09 -15.25
CA PHE A 189 -2.29 -3.90 -14.63
C PHE A 189 -2.35 -3.60 -13.15
N TYR A 190 -3.52 -3.72 -12.56
CA TYR A 190 -3.70 -3.62 -11.12
C TYR A 190 -4.45 -4.82 -10.57
N ASN A 191 -4.16 -5.14 -9.32
CA ASN A 191 -4.84 -6.17 -8.56
C ASN A 191 -5.48 -5.54 -7.33
N ASP A 192 -6.80 -5.60 -7.24
CA ASP A 192 -7.61 -5.11 -6.13
C ASP A 192 -8.22 -6.25 -5.31
N SER A 193 -7.74 -7.47 -5.49
CA SER A 193 -8.23 -8.68 -4.83
C SER A 193 -7.61 -8.86 -3.44
N ILE A 194 -8.39 -9.39 -2.50
CA ILE A 194 -7.88 -9.81 -1.19
C ILE A 194 -6.89 -10.98 -1.31
N GLY A 195 -7.00 -11.76 -2.37
CA GLY A 195 -6.16 -12.92 -2.66
C GLY A 195 -4.99 -12.60 -3.58
N TYR A 196 -4.33 -11.45 -3.38
CA TYR A 196 -3.21 -11.01 -4.23
C TYR A 196 -2.19 -12.13 -4.46
N SER A 197 -1.91 -12.39 -5.73
CA SER A 197 -0.80 -13.23 -6.18
C SER A 197 -0.19 -12.66 -7.46
N TYR A 198 1.12 -12.74 -7.58
CA TYR A 198 1.84 -12.31 -8.77
C TYR A 198 2.97 -13.30 -9.07
N MET A 199 3.02 -13.75 -10.32
CA MET A 199 4.12 -14.54 -10.86
C MET A 199 4.62 -13.86 -12.13
N ASN A 200 5.89 -13.48 -12.17
CA ASN A 200 6.50 -12.78 -13.31
C ASN A 200 6.03 -13.35 -14.66
N GLY A 201 5.45 -12.50 -15.49
CA GLY A 201 5.00 -12.84 -16.83
C GLY A 201 3.69 -13.66 -16.89
N LYS A 202 3.02 -13.89 -15.75
CA LYS A 202 1.72 -14.59 -15.70
C LYS A 202 0.79 -13.87 -14.73
N LEU A 203 -0.11 -13.09 -15.29
CA LEU A 203 -1.20 -12.47 -14.55
C LEU A 203 -2.36 -13.46 -14.41
N SER A 204 -2.87 -13.66 -13.18
CA SER A 204 -4.11 -14.40 -12.94
C SER A 204 -5.32 -13.59 -13.41
N GLU A 205 -6.50 -14.21 -13.40
CA GLU A 205 -7.77 -13.55 -13.75
C GLU A 205 -8.13 -12.36 -12.83
N ASP A 206 -7.54 -12.29 -11.64
CA ASP A 206 -7.73 -11.18 -10.71
C ASP A 206 -7.03 -9.87 -11.13
N TRP A 207 -6.14 -9.93 -12.10
CA TRP A 207 -5.47 -8.76 -12.63
C TRP A 207 -6.30 -8.06 -13.69
N LYS A 208 -6.50 -6.78 -13.52
CA LYS A 208 -7.29 -5.92 -14.40
C LYS A 208 -6.38 -4.94 -15.13
N SER A 209 -6.62 -4.70 -16.41
CA SER A 209 -5.90 -3.63 -17.11
C SER A 209 -6.24 -2.27 -16.50
N MET A 210 -5.23 -1.45 -16.22
CA MET A 210 -5.43 -0.06 -15.79
C MET A 210 -6.28 0.75 -16.78
N LYS A 211 -6.27 0.40 -18.07
CA LYS A 211 -7.11 1.05 -19.09
C LYS A 211 -8.60 1.00 -18.75
N THR A 212 -9.06 -0.04 -18.04
CA THR A 212 -10.47 -0.17 -17.65
C THR A 212 -10.95 0.94 -16.69
N LEU A 213 -10.03 1.58 -15.98
CA LEU A 213 -10.33 2.70 -15.10
C LEU A 213 -10.46 4.03 -15.86
N PHE A 214 -9.92 4.11 -17.07
CA PHE A 214 -9.86 5.33 -17.86
C PHE A 214 -10.91 5.39 -19.01
N LEU A 215 -11.64 4.31 -19.23
CA LEU A 215 -12.64 4.18 -20.30
C LEU A 215 -14.06 4.60 -19.89
N LYS A 216 -14.21 5.28 -18.75
CA LYS A 216 -15.52 5.72 -18.24
C LYS A 216 -15.80 7.16 -18.55
#